data_3acf30d169ca48a46ee5adc8159781a7
#
_entry.id   3acf30d169ca48a46ee5adc8159781a7
#
_cell.length_a   1.000
_cell.length_b   1.000
_cell.length_c   1.000
_cell.angle_alpha   90.00
_cell.angle_beta   90.00
_cell.angle_gamma   90.00
#
_symmetry.space_group_name_H-M   'P 1'
#
loop_
_entity.id
_entity.type
_entity.pdbx_description
1 polymer ?
#
loop_
_entity_poly.entity_id
_entity_poly.type
_entity_poly.pdbx_seq_one_letter_code
_entity_poly.pdbx_strand_id
1 'polypeptide(L)'
;LTRATGLGDFLDRPAGKLSGGMKQKLGLCCALIHDPDLMILDEPTTGVDPLSRRQFWELVDTIRAARPKMSVIVATAYMEEAARFDRLAAMDGGKVLADGTSGELLDHTGTKSLEEAFIALLPEEKRRGYRKVEIPPRTAEADGEISIEAEGLTKCFGDFTAVDHVSFRISRGEIFGFLGSNGCGKTTTMKML
;
A
#
# COMPACT_ATOMS: atom_id res chain seq x y z
N LEU A 1 -20.40 8.65 11.57
CA LEU A 1 -19.19 8.51 10.71
C LEU A 1 -17.93 8.47 11.58
N THR A 2 -17.63 9.50 12.39
CA THR A 2 -16.38 9.60 13.17
C THR A 2 -16.13 8.43 14.13
N ARG A 3 -17.17 7.88 14.78
CA ARG A 3 -17.03 6.68 15.61
C ARG A 3 -16.70 5.43 14.79
N ALA A 4 -17.34 5.24 13.64
CA ALA A 4 -17.11 4.09 12.76
C ALA A 4 -15.71 4.10 12.12
N THR A 5 -15.10 5.28 11.93
CA THR A 5 -13.75 5.44 11.35
C THR A 5 -12.64 5.40 12.39
N GLY A 6 -12.96 5.38 13.72
CA GLY A 6 -11.98 5.48 14.80
C GLY A 6 -11.32 6.87 14.91
N LEU A 7 -11.95 7.91 14.36
CA LEU A 7 -11.46 9.30 14.46
C LEU A 7 -12.02 10.04 15.66
N GLY A 8 -12.91 9.42 16.46
CA GLY A 8 -13.59 10.04 17.58
C GLY A 8 -12.66 10.72 18.60
N ASP A 9 -11.56 10.04 18.93
CA ASP A 9 -10.58 10.51 19.93
C ASP A 9 -9.63 11.62 19.40
N PHE A 10 -9.76 11.97 18.13
CA PHE A 10 -8.86 12.89 17.42
C PHE A 10 -9.57 14.11 16.84
N LEU A 11 -10.81 14.37 17.25
CA LEU A 11 -11.63 15.48 16.72
C LEU A 11 -10.99 16.86 16.93
N ASP A 12 -10.30 17.05 18.04
CA ASP A 12 -9.62 18.31 18.39
C ASP A 12 -8.22 18.42 17.75
N ARG A 13 -7.77 17.38 17.06
CA ARG A 13 -6.44 17.38 16.44
C ARG A 13 -6.49 18.05 15.07
N PRO A 14 -5.63 19.06 14.78
CA PRO A 14 -5.53 19.66 13.46
C PRO A 14 -5.28 18.60 12.38
N ALA A 15 -5.97 18.69 11.23
CA ALA A 15 -5.88 17.72 10.14
C ALA A 15 -4.43 17.53 9.64
N GLY A 16 -3.61 18.57 9.68
CA GLY A 16 -2.19 18.50 9.33
C GLY A 16 -1.36 17.56 10.23
N LYS A 17 -1.79 17.34 11.47
CA LYS A 17 -1.13 16.47 12.47
C LYS A 17 -1.67 15.04 12.49
N LEU A 18 -2.63 14.71 11.63
CA LEU A 18 -3.13 13.35 11.48
C LEU A 18 -2.12 12.47 10.73
N SER A 19 -2.08 11.17 11.05
CA SER A 19 -1.31 10.19 10.27
C SER A 19 -1.88 10.05 8.85
N GLY A 20 -1.11 9.45 7.93
CA GLY A 20 -1.57 9.19 6.56
C GLY A 20 -2.90 8.42 6.52
N GLY A 21 -2.99 7.30 7.22
CA GLY A 21 -4.22 6.51 7.31
C GLY A 21 -5.40 7.27 7.96
N MET A 22 -5.14 8.14 8.95
CA MET A 22 -6.19 8.98 9.54
C MET A 22 -6.68 10.05 8.55
N LYS A 23 -5.79 10.63 7.74
CA LYS A 23 -6.17 11.59 6.69
C LYS A 23 -7.04 10.92 5.61
N GLN A 24 -6.74 9.70 5.23
CA GLN A 24 -7.55 8.93 4.29
C GLN A 24 -8.95 8.63 4.86
N LYS A 25 -9.02 8.20 6.12
CA LYS A 25 -10.31 8.02 6.81
C LYS A 25 -11.10 9.31 6.93
N LEU A 26 -10.44 10.44 7.18
CA LEU A 26 -11.08 11.76 7.20
C LEU A 26 -11.62 12.13 5.80
N GLY A 27 -10.82 11.95 4.75
CA GLY A 27 -11.26 12.17 3.37
C GLY A 27 -12.50 11.34 3.02
N LEU A 28 -12.52 10.07 3.42
CA LEU A 28 -13.68 9.19 3.26
C LEU A 28 -14.91 9.72 4.02
N CYS A 29 -14.75 10.22 5.26
CA CYS A 29 -15.82 10.86 5.99
C CYS A 29 -16.39 12.09 5.25
N CYS A 30 -15.51 12.92 4.69
CA CYS A 30 -15.93 14.09 3.92
C CYS A 30 -16.72 13.70 2.66
N ALA A 31 -16.27 12.67 1.92
CA ALA A 31 -16.96 12.17 0.75
C ALA A 31 -18.37 11.62 1.06
N LEU A 32 -18.57 11.08 2.27
CA LEU A 32 -19.81 10.46 2.70
C LEU A 32 -20.81 11.42 3.38
N ILE A 33 -20.44 12.68 3.60
CA ILE A 33 -21.24 13.60 4.43
C ILE A 33 -22.61 13.91 3.79
N HIS A 34 -22.68 13.87 2.46
CA HIS A 34 -23.89 14.15 1.68
C HIS A 34 -24.65 12.88 1.25
N ASP A 35 -24.30 11.72 1.82
CA ASP A 35 -24.91 10.42 1.50
C ASP A 35 -24.99 10.14 -0.02
N PRO A 36 -23.86 10.09 -0.73
CA PRO A 36 -23.80 10.01 -2.18
C PRO A 36 -24.24 8.64 -2.71
N ASP A 37 -24.86 8.62 -3.89
CA ASP A 37 -25.11 7.39 -4.67
C ASP A 37 -23.85 6.89 -5.40
N LEU A 38 -22.88 7.78 -5.63
CA LEU A 38 -21.59 7.48 -6.27
C LEU A 38 -20.45 8.09 -5.46
N MET A 39 -19.50 7.26 -5.08
CA MET A 39 -18.24 7.66 -4.45
C MET A 39 -17.07 7.43 -5.41
N ILE A 40 -16.22 8.43 -5.58
CA ILE A 40 -15.02 8.35 -6.42
C ILE A 40 -13.79 8.46 -5.51
N LEU A 41 -12.88 7.50 -5.62
CA LEU A 41 -11.65 7.42 -4.85
C LEU A 41 -10.45 7.35 -5.82
N ASP A 42 -9.58 8.33 -5.73
CA ASP A 42 -8.36 8.38 -6.55
C ASP A 42 -7.15 8.13 -5.68
N GLU A 43 -6.44 7.01 -5.92
CA GLU A 43 -5.26 6.56 -5.17
C GLU A 43 -5.45 6.63 -3.64
N PRO A 44 -6.56 6.10 -3.08
CA PRO A 44 -6.98 6.40 -1.72
C PRO A 44 -6.04 5.89 -0.63
N THR A 45 -5.13 4.97 -0.95
CA THR A 45 -4.22 4.36 0.03
C THR A 45 -2.75 4.58 -0.29
N THR A 46 -2.45 5.46 -1.24
CA THR A 46 -1.07 5.80 -1.58
C THR A 46 -0.34 6.42 -0.38
N GLY A 47 0.84 5.86 -0.07
CA GLY A 47 1.64 6.26 1.09
C GLY A 47 1.11 5.79 2.46
N VAL A 48 0.08 4.95 2.47
CA VAL A 48 -0.48 4.35 3.68
C VAL A 48 0.17 2.99 3.95
N ASP A 49 0.49 2.71 5.20
CA ASP A 49 1.05 1.42 5.62
C ASP A 49 0.05 0.26 5.43
N PRO A 50 0.53 -1.00 5.34
CA PRO A 50 -0.32 -2.15 5.03
C PRO A 50 -1.48 -2.36 6.01
N LEU A 51 -1.28 -2.10 7.32
CA LEU A 51 -2.33 -2.26 8.32
C LEU A 51 -3.42 -1.20 8.17
N SER A 52 -3.01 0.07 8.03
CA SER A 52 -3.93 1.19 7.81
C SER A 52 -4.68 1.06 6.48
N ARG A 53 -4.01 0.54 5.43
CA ARG A 53 -4.62 0.22 4.13
C ARG A 53 -5.72 -0.83 4.27
N ARG A 54 -5.44 -1.93 4.96
CA ARG A 54 -6.43 -2.97 5.22
C ARG A 54 -7.64 -2.41 5.97
N GLN A 55 -7.43 -1.64 7.03
CA GLN A 55 -8.50 -1.00 7.81
C GLN A 55 -9.34 -0.02 6.97
N PHE A 56 -8.71 0.70 6.03
CA PHE A 56 -9.42 1.58 5.11
C PHE A 56 -10.40 0.79 4.23
N TRP A 57 -9.96 -0.31 3.64
CA TRP A 57 -10.82 -1.13 2.77
C TRP A 57 -11.91 -1.86 3.56
N GLU A 58 -11.63 -2.37 4.74
CA GLU A 58 -12.64 -2.94 5.66
C GLU A 58 -13.74 -1.91 5.99
N LEU A 59 -13.35 -0.64 6.17
CA LEU A 59 -14.29 0.44 6.39
C LEU A 59 -15.13 0.72 5.13
N VAL A 60 -14.54 0.77 3.95
CA VAL A 60 -15.27 0.94 2.67
C VAL A 60 -16.27 -0.20 2.47
N ASP A 61 -15.86 -1.45 2.73
CA ASP A 61 -16.75 -2.62 2.64
C ASP A 61 -17.93 -2.52 3.61
N THR A 62 -17.67 -2.08 4.85
CA THR A 62 -18.73 -1.84 5.86
C THR A 62 -19.73 -0.77 5.40
N ILE A 63 -19.23 0.30 4.79
CA ILE A 63 -20.08 1.40 4.29
C ILE A 63 -20.91 0.91 3.10
N ARG A 64 -20.32 0.15 2.17
CA ARG A 64 -21.03 -0.45 1.03
C ARG A 64 -22.14 -1.40 1.49
N ALA A 65 -21.85 -2.24 2.47
CA ALA A 65 -22.85 -3.17 3.04
C ALA A 65 -24.06 -2.42 3.65
N ALA A 66 -23.81 -1.28 4.28
CA ALA A 66 -24.88 -0.42 4.84
C ALA A 66 -25.62 0.41 3.78
N ARG A 67 -25.06 0.53 2.57
CA ARG A 67 -25.57 1.34 1.44
C ARG A 67 -25.52 0.55 0.13
N PRO A 68 -26.37 -0.46 -0.06
CA PRO A 68 -26.30 -1.38 -1.21
C PRO A 68 -26.56 -0.71 -2.58
N LYS A 69 -27.06 0.52 -2.58
CA LYS A 69 -27.29 1.31 -3.82
C LYS A 69 -26.10 2.21 -4.17
N MET A 70 -25.14 2.38 -3.26
CA MET A 70 -23.98 3.22 -3.50
C MET A 70 -22.97 2.51 -4.39
N SER A 71 -22.63 3.14 -5.51
CA SER A 71 -21.52 2.70 -6.38
C SER A 71 -20.20 3.34 -5.93
N VAL A 72 -19.10 2.61 -6.09
CA VAL A 72 -17.76 3.12 -5.80
C VAL A 72 -16.87 2.94 -7.01
N ILE A 73 -16.27 4.02 -7.48
CA ILE A 73 -15.22 4.01 -8.51
C ILE A 73 -13.89 4.26 -7.82
N VAL A 74 -12.91 3.43 -8.10
CA VAL A 74 -11.57 3.52 -7.53
C VAL A 74 -10.54 3.57 -8.64
N ALA A 75 -9.67 4.57 -8.64
CA ALA A 75 -8.43 4.53 -9.40
C ALA A 75 -7.30 4.08 -8.45
N THR A 76 -6.53 3.08 -8.84
CA THR A 76 -5.39 2.59 -8.06
C THR A 76 -4.34 1.94 -8.96
N ALA A 77 -3.06 2.06 -8.58
CA ALA A 77 -1.96 1.32 -9.16
C ALA A 77 -1.66 0.01 -8.40
N TYR A 78 -2.32 -0.25 -7.28
CA TYR A 78 -2.08 -1.43 -6.44
C TYR A 78 -2.91 -2.62 -6.91
N MET A 79 -2.28 -3.60 -7.54
CA MET A 79 -2.94 -4.80 -8.07
C MET A 79 -3.62 -5.64 -6.98
N GLU A 80 -3.06 -5.66 -5.76
CA GLU A 80 -3.67 -6.33 -4.60
C GLU A 80 -5.01 -5.70 -4.19
N GLU A 81 -5.17 -4.40 -4.37
CA GLU A 81 -6.44 -3.71 -4.12
C GLU A 81 -7.43 -3.99 -5.26
N ALA A 82 -6.96 -3.85 -6.50
CA ALA A 82 -7.75 -4.12 -7.68
C ALA A 82 -8.36 -5.53 -7.66
N ALA A 83 -7.63 -6.53 -7.17
CA ALA A 83 -8.10 -7.91 -7.06
C ALA A 83 -9.37 -8.08 -6.21
N ARG A 84 -9.71 -7.11 -5.36
CA ARG A 84 -10.90 -7.10 -4.48
C ARG A 84 -12.14 -6.49 -5.14
N PHE A 85 -11.99 -5.81 -6.27
CA PHE A 85 -13.08 -5.06 -6.89
C PHE A 85 -13.96 -5.98 -7.74
N ASP A 86 -15.24 -5.65 -7.83
CA ASP A 86 -16.22 -6.44 -8.57
C ASP A 86 -15.92 -6.44 -10.08
N ARG A 87 -15.41 -5.31 -10.60
CA ARG A 87 -15.04 -5.14 -12.01
C ARG A 87 -13.86 -4.20 -12.14
N LEU A 88 -13.02 -4.47 -13.13
CA LEU A 88 -11.79 -3.75 -13.42
C LEU A 88 -11.80 -3.21 -14.85
N ALA A 89 -11.20 -2.05 -15.04
CA ALA A 89 -10.82 -1.52 -16.34
C ALA A 89 -9.30 -1.27 -16.32
N ALA A 90 -8.54 -2.07 -17.07
CA ALA A 90 -7.11 -1.86 -17.26
C ALA A 90 -6.90 -0.72 -18.25
N MET A 91 -6.14 0.30 -17.88
CA MET A 91 -5.93 1.51 -18.67
C MET A 91 -4.46 1.80 -18.92
N ASP A 92 -4.13 2.23 -20.13
CA ASP A 92 -2.81 2.78 -20.47
C ASP A 92 -2.94 3.83 -21.59
N GLY A 93 -2.15 4.90 -21.50
CA GLY A 93 -2.11 5.96 -22.51
C GLY A 93 -3.49 6.57 -22.81
N GLY A 94 -4.37 6.68 -21.81
CA GLY A 94 -5.73 7.21 -21.96
C GLY A 94 -6.73 6.27 -22.65
N LYS A 95 -6.37 4.99 -22.81
CA LYS A 95 -7.22 3.97 -23.44
C LYS A 95 -7.51 2.84 -22.46
N VAL A 96 -8.72 2.28 -22.56
CA VAL A 96 -9.05 1.02 -21.89
C VAL A 96 -8.46 -0.12 -22.73
N LEU A 97 -7.59 -0.92 -22.13
CA LEU A 97 -6.94 -2.07 -22.74
C LEU A 97 -7.83 -3.32 -22.65
N ALA A 98 -8.44 -3.50 -21.48
CA ALA A 98 -9.42 -4.55 -21.23
C ALA A 98 -10.30 -4.15 -20.04
N ASP A 99 -11.51 -4.72 -19.95
CA ASP A 99 -12.38 -4.59 -18.81
C ASP A 99 -13.08 -5.91 -18.51
N GLY A 100 -13.34 -6.18 -17.22
CA GLY A 100 -13.97 -7.40 -16.76
C GLY A 100 -13.74 -7.62 -15.27
N THR A 101 -14.13 -8.78 -14.78
CA THR A 101 -13.76 -9.26 -13.45
C THR A 101 -12.28 -9.64 -13.40
N SER A 102 -11.73 -9.77 -12.21
CA SER A 102 -10.35 -10.25 -12.01
C SER A 102 -10.10 -11.59 -12.73
N GLY A 103 -11.05 -12.55 -12.60
CA GLY A 103 -10.96 -13.85 -13.24
C GLY A 103 -10.97 -13.76 -14.78
N GLU A 104 -11.88 -12.99 -15.35
CA GLU A 104 -11.96 -12.80 -16.82
C GLU A 104 -10.67 -12.19 -17.39
N LEU A 105 -10.04 -11.25 -16.67
CA LEU A 105 -8.76 -10.66 -17.10
C LEU A 105 -7.62 -11.67 -17.06
N LEU A 106 -7.56 -12.50 -16.02
CA LEU A 106 -6.56 -13.56 -15.89
C LEU A 106 -6.72 -14.62 -16.97
N ASP A 107 -7.95 -15.06 -17.21
CA ASP A 107 -8.27 -16.05 -18.25
C ASP A 107 -7.96 -15.52 -19.65
N HIS A 108 -8.32 -14.26 -19.94
CA HIS A 108 -8.04 -13.61 -21.22
C HIS A 108 -6.55 -13.51 -21.53
N THR A 109 -5.73 -13.27 -20.51
CA THR A 109 -4.27 -13.11 -20.68
C THR A 109 -3.48 -14.39 -20.46
N GLY A 110 -4.11 -15.45 -19.92
CA GLY A 110 -3.45 -16.71 -19.58
C GLY A 110 -2.43 -16.57 -18.43
N THR A 111 -2.60 -15.58 -17.56
CA THR A 111 -1.67 -15.26 -16.47
C THR A 111 -2.18 -15.70 -15.11
N LYS A 112 -1.31 -15.67 -14.11
CA LYS A 112 -1.64 -16.11 -12.74
C LYS A 112 -1.85 -14.95 -11.75
N SER A 113 -1.50 -13.73 -12.14
CA SER A 113 -1.65 -12.53 -11.32
C SER A 113 -2.14 -11.35 -12.14
N LEU A 114 -2.85 -10.40 -11.50
CA LEU A 114 -3.30 -9.18 -12.17
C LEU A 114 -2.13 -8.31 -12.64
N GLU A 115 -1.00 -8.36 -11.97
CA GLU A 115 0.21 -7.66 -12.41
C GLU A 115 0.71 -8.23 -13.74
N GLU A 116 0.82 -9.56 -13.86
CA GLU A 116 1.19 -10.23 -15.10
C GLU A 116 0.15 -9.98 -16.20
N ALA A 117 -1.15 -10.00 -15.85
CA ALA A 117 -2.24 -9.70 -16.76
C ALA A 117 -2.14 -8.27 -17.32
N PHE A 118 -1.94 -7.29 -16.46
CA PHE A 118 -1.78 -5.91 -16.87
C PHE A 118 -0.58 -5.73 -17.81
N ILE A 119 0.57 -6.33 -17.47
CA ILE A 119 1.76 -6.28 -18.33
C ILE A 119 1.50 -6.93 -19.68
N ALA A 120 0.79 -8.07 -19.70
CA ALA A 120 0.44 -8.76 -20.96
C ALA A 120 -0.50 -7.91 -21.86
N LEU A 121 -1.34 -7.07 -21.26
CA LEU A 121 -2.24 -6.16 -21.98
C LEU A 121 -1.53 -4.91 -22.52
N LEU A 122 -0.37 -4.53 -22.00
CA LEU A 122 0.36 -3.36 -22.48
C LEU A 122 0.80 -3.51 -23.94
N PRO A 123 0.94 -2.41 -24.70
CA PRO A 123 1.52 -2.41 -26.04
C PRO A 123 2.92 -3.05 -26.04
N GLU A 124 3.26 -3.72 -27.16
CA GLU A 124 4.53 -4.45 -27.28
C GLU A 124 5.76 -3.60 -27.01
N GLU A 125 5.72 -2.32 -27.40
CA GLU A 125 6.81 -1.36 -27.17
C GLU A 125 7.11 -1.17 -25.68
N LYS A 126 6.08 -1.14 -24.82
CA LYS A 126 6.23 -1.03 -23.36
C LYS A 126 6.62 -2.35 -22.73
N ARG A 127 6.18 -3.49 -23.29
CA ARG A 127 6.54 -4.84 -22.82
C ARG A 127 8.00 -5.20 -23.10
N ARG A 128 8.60 -4.71 -24.17
CA ARG A 128 10.01 -5.03 -24.55
C ARG A 128 11.04 -4.69 -23.48
N GLY A 129 10.74 -3.76 -22.57
CA GLY A 129 11.59 -3.42 -21.43
C GLY A 129 11.36 -4.27 -20.17
N TYR A 130 10.26 -5.02 -20.13
CA TYR A 130 9.93 -5.84 -18.97
C TYR A 130 10.58 -7.21 -19.09
N ARG A 131 11.66 -7.42 -18.34
CA ARG A 131 12.25 -8.72 -18.11
C ARG A 131 12.00 -9.09 -16.65
N LYS A 132 11.42 -10.28 -16.41
CA LYS A 132 11.37 -10.83 -15.05
C LYS A 132 12.81 -10.98 -14.58
N VAL A 133 13.20 -10.15 -13.61
CA VAL A 133 14.54 -10.23 -13.03
C VAL A 133 14.55 -11.44 -12.10
N GLU A 134 15.21 -12.51 -12.52
CA GLU A 134 15.51 -13.61 -11.62
C GLU A 134 16.74 -13.20 -10.79
N ILE A 135 16.52 -12.90 -9.53
CA ILE A 135 17.59 -12.65 -8.57
C ILE A 135 18.12 -14.03 -8.16
N PRO A 136 19.34 -14.40 -8.55
CA PRO A 136 19.89 -15.69 -8.14
C PRO A 136 19.98 -15.74 -6.61
N PRO A 137 19.76 -16.92 -6.00
CA PRO A 137 19.94 -17.07 -4.57
C PRO A 137 21.39 -16.73 -4.21
N ARG A 138 21.54 -16.02 -3.10
CA ARG A 138 22.84 -15.61 -2.59
C ARG A 138 23.72 -16.84 -2.34
N THR A 139 24.96 -16.84 -2.85
CA THR A 139 25.90 -17.92 -2.60
C THR A 139 26.51 -17.80 -1.19
N ALA A 140 26.70 -18.93 -0.51
CA ALA A 140 27.21 -18.98 0.86
C ALA A 140 28.63 -18.34 1.06
N GLU A 141 29.36 -18.11 -0.03
CA GLU A 141 30.68 -17.45 0.00
C GLU A 141 30.60 -15.94 0.34
N ALA A 142 29.42 -15.32 0.20
CA ALA A 142 29.19 -13.93 0.56
C ALA A 142 28.85 -13.71 2.05
N ASP A 143 28.69 -14.78 2.84
CA ASP A 143 28.22 -14.71 4.23
C ASP A 143 29.31 -14.33 5.27
N GLY A 144 30.54 -14.06 4.84
CA GLY A 144 31.67 -13.82 5.76
C GLY A 144 31.93 -12.36 6.12
N GLU A 145 31.53 -11.40 5.31
CA GLU A 145 31.87 -10.00 5.53
C GLU A 145 30.62 -9.18 5.92
N ILE A 146 30.60 -8.65 7.14
CA ILE A 146 29.53 -7.79 7.64
C ILE A 146 29.79 -6.37 7.19
N SER A 147 28.82 -5.76 6.48
CA SER A 147 28.87 -4.36 6.07
C SER A 147 28.41 -3.42 7.16
N ILE A 148 27.38 -3.80 7.89
CA ILE A 148 26.80 -2.99 8.97
C ILE A 148 26.45 -3.93 10.11
N GLU A 149 26.92 -3.59 11.31
CA GLU A 149 26.52 -4.21 12.56
C GLU A 149 25.94 -3.13 13.48
N ALA A 150 24.76 -3.36 13.95
CA ALA A 150 24.08 -2.49 14.90
C ALA A 150 23.71 -3.31 16.12
N GLU A 151 24.05 -2.80 17.31
CA GLU A 151 23.75 -3.44 18.59
C GLU A 151 23.09 -2.43 19.52
N GLY A 152 21.90 -2.79 20.02
CA GLY A 152 21.17 -1.97 21.01
C GLY A 152 20.85 -0.55 20.56
N LEU A 153 20.66 -0.29 19.25
CA LEU A 153 20.35 1.05 18.74
C LEU A 153 19.13 1.61 19.43
N THR A 154 19.31 2.76 20.09
CA THR A 154 18.23 3.46 20.79
C THR A 154 18.23 4.93 20.42
N LYS A 155 17.06 5.48 20.10
CA LYS A 155 16.87 6.89 19.81
C LYS A 155 15.65 7.46 20.50
N CYS A 156 15.90 8.44 21.38
CA CYS A 156 14.85 9.21 22.05
C CYS A 156 14.76 10.63 21.46
N PHE A 157 13.56 11.18 21.47
CA PHE A 157 13.25 12.57 21.19
C PHE A 157 12.44 13.11 22.38
N GLY A 158 13.13 13.77 23.32
CA GLY A 158 12.56 14.07 24.63
C GLY A 158 12.16 12.78 25.35
N ASP A 159 10.92 12.69 25.83
CA ASP A 159 10.37 11.52 26.50
C ASP A 159 9.90 10.41 25.56
N PHE A 160 9.94 10.64 24.24
CA PHE A 160 9.49 9.67 23.24
C PHE A 160 10.66 8.82 22.73
N THR A 161 10.60 7.50 22.94
CA THR A 161 11.55 6.55 22.37
C THR A 161 11.07 6.11 20.98
N ALA A 162 11.78 6.56 19.95
CA ALA A 162 11.46 6.28 18.54
C ALA A 162 12.07 4.97 18.04
N VAL A 163 13.23 4.57 18.59
CA VAL A 163 13.93 3.30 18.35
C VAL A 163 14.40 2.80 19.71
N ASP A 164 14.14 1.53 20.00
CA ASP A 164 14.43 0.95 21.31
C ASP A 164 15.17 -0.37 21.17
N HIS A 165 16.45 -0.37 21.55
CA HIS A 165 17.36 -1.52 21.61
C HIS A 165 17.36 -2.42 20.36
N VAL A 166 17.31 -1.82 19.16
CA VAL A 166 17.28 -2.56 17.90
C VAL A 166 18.67 -3.05 17.54
N SER A 167 18.79 -4.36 17.28
CA SER A 167 20.06 -5.00 16.89
C SER A 167 19.85 -5.77 15.59
N PHE A 168 20.81 -5.66 14.66
CA PHE A 168 20.81 -6.40 13.39
C PHE A 168 22.20 -6.38 12.77
N ARG A 169 22.42 -7.30 11.82
CA ARG A 169 23.62 -7.39 11.00
C ARG A 169 23.22 -7.41 9.53
N ILE A 170 23.97 -6.71 8.72
CA ILE A 170 23.79 -6.67 7.26
C ILE A 170 25.11 -7.12 6.64
N SER A 171 25.05 -8.20 5.89
CA SER A 171 26.22 -8.73 5.21
C SER A 171 26.49 -7.96 3.92
N ARG A 172 27.74 -7.99 3.45
CA ARG A 172 28.11 -7.33 2.19
C ARG A 172 27.32 -7.88 1.02
N GLY A 173 26.78 -6.97 0.18
CA GLY A 173 25.97 -7.33 -0.99
C GLY A 173 24.55 -7.82 -0.67
N GLU A 174 24.10 -7.72 0.60
CA GLU A 174 22.75 -8.06 1.01
C GLU A 174 21.78 -6.91 0.72
N ILE A 175 20.57 -7.24 0.29
CA ILE A 175 19.43 -6.32 0.29
C ILE A 175 18.64 -6.57 1.57
N PHE A 176 18.83 -5.69 2.55
CA PHE A 176 18.15 -5.77 3.83
C PHE A 176 16.96 -4.81 3.88
N GLY A 177 15.78 -5.27 4.27
CA GLY A 177 14.56 -4.48 4.30
C GLY A 177 14.00 -4.27 5.70
N PHE A 178 13.74 -3.01 6.09
CA PHE A 178 12.93 -2.70 7.28
C PHE A 178 11.45 -2.69 6.91
N LEU A 179 10.67 -3.61 7.45
CA LEU A 179 9.22 -3.70 7.26
C LEU A 179 8.49 -3.27 8.53
N GLY A 180 7.40 -2.52 8.39
CA GLY A 180 6.58 -2.09 9.53
C GLY A 180 5.64 -0.93 9.19
N SER A 181 4.74 -0.61 10.13
CA SER A 181 3.76 0.47 10.01
C SER A 181 4.42 1.85 9.92
N ASN A 182 3.68 2.85 9.47
CA ASN A 182 4.16 4.23 9.46
C ASN A 182 4.37 4.72 10.91
N GLY A 183 5.50 5.40 11.14
CA GLY A 183 5.86 5.89 12.47
C GLY A 183 6.53 4.85 13.40
N CYS A 184 6.78 3.61 12.97
CA CYS A 184 7.43 2.58 13.80
C CYS A 184 8.97 2.71 13.92
N GLY A 185 9.56 3.82 13.50
CA GLY A 185 10.99 4.08 13.70
C GLY A 185 11.91 3.71 12.53
N LYS A 186 11.43 3.10 11.42
CA LYS A 186 12.27 2.68 10.27
C LYS A 186 13.21 3.76 9.77
N THR A 187 12.66 4.92 9.43
CA THR A 187 13.47 6.06 8.93
C THR A 187 14.43 6.59 9.99
N THR A 188 14.04 6.55 11.25
CA THR A 188 14.93 6.94 12.36
C THR A 188 16.09 5.99 12.47
N THR A 189 15.83 4.67 12.43
CA THR A 189 16.87 3.64 12.44
C THR A 189 17.84 3.82 11.27
N MET A 190 17.33 4.00 10.05
CA MET A 190 18.16 4.22 8.86
C MET A 190 19.04 5.49 8.96
N LYS A 191 18.57 6.53 9.63
CA LYS A 191 19.36 7.78 9.83
C LYS A 191 20.40 7.67 10.92
N MET A 192 20.38 6.62 11.73
CA MET A 192 21.36 6.36 12.77
C MET A 192 22.56 5.56 12.25
N LEU A 193 22.42 4.93 11.07
CA LEU A 193 23.48 4.19 10.36
C LEU A 193 24.32 5.12 9.50
#